data_bded764047e13427030c9b7e6789fb8a
#
_entry.id   bded764047e13427030c9b7e6789fb8a
#
_cell.length_a   1.000
_cell.length_b   1.000
_cell.length_c   1.000
_cell.angle_alpha   90.00
_cell.angle_beta   90.00
_cell.angle_gamma   90.00
#
_symmetry.space_group_name_H-M   'P 1'
#
loop_
_entity.id
_entity.type
_entity.pdbx_description
1 polymer ?
#
loop_
_entity_poly.entity_id
_entity_poly.type
_entity_poly.pdbx_seq_one_letter_code
_entity_poly.pdbx_strand_id
1 'polypeptide(L)'
;MKRAFSVFTTLLHDHTPLSAYSMANLTNDFKEWKLKDPPNYSELPIDENPQYNVPVAVKNAVFSKVPTEPLTGKLHLVCASKEALIDILDLDPKVSESEPFIDFVAGKYLPKGGLSVSHRYGGYQFGFWADQLGDGRAHILGEYINSKGESWQPQLKGSGETPYSRFGDGRAVLRSSIREMIASEACHHLGIPTTRAGALVVSDEHKVWRDKTYSGRARQERAAVVLRLAPAWYRLGSFEILYKRNEPDLMKILADFVIKHYFPDVDSKADDRYIQWFSEVAHKNLDMVATWQGLGFTHGVLNTDNISILGLTIDYGPYGFIDHYYEHYVPNSSDDMGRYAFNKQPDIIIWNLEKFVEALQPILSESNKQKIKEIIATLSGYVQDKILRTYLSKLGLEEVQNGDDELVKKLLGMMQQTMADFTSTFRQLAEVDKHELLNGDVLETKWSLAKVSKAKDWEKWIEKYLQRLQEEKVSEEERRRRMLKVNPLYVPRNWLLQDAIADAENNDFHKVRLLLNVFRNPYEMNEEAENLGYSSQPPSWSYGLKLSCSS
;
A
#
# COMPACT_ATOMS: atom_id res chain seq x y z
N MET A 1 -24.52 11.86 16.53
CA MET A 1 -23.84 12.83 15.66
C MET A 1 -22.71 13.65 16.33
N LYS A 2 -22.03 13.16 17.36
CA LYS A 2 -20.93 13.91 18.06
C LYS A 2 -19.70 13.05 18.40
N ARG A 3 -19.49 11.86 17.79
CA ARG A 3 -18.30 11.00 18.01
C ARG A 3 -17.47 10.69 16.75
N ALA A 4 -17.84 11.22 15.58
CA ALA A 4 -17.12 10.96 14.32
C ALA A 4 -15.93 11.89 14.05
N PHE A 5 -15.58 12.81 14.96
CA PHE A 5 -14.51 13.80 14.78
C PHE A 5 -13.16 13.45 15.43
N SER A 6 -13.01 12.25 16.00
CA SER A 6 -11.83 11.89 16.82
C SER A 6 -10.78 10.99 16.13
N VAL A 7 -10.96 10.60 14.87
CA VAL A 7 -10.04 9.62 14.26
C VAL A 7 -8.88 10.27 13.48
N PHE A 8 -8.99 11.53 13.09
CA PHE A 8 -7.90 12.22 12.36
C PHE A 8 -6.78 12.79 13.24
N THR A 9 -6.98 12.85 14.55
CA THR A 9 -5.95 13.40 15.48
C THR A 9 -5.05 12.32 16.08
N THR A 10 -5.30 11.04 15.82
CA THR A 10 -4.57 9.93 16.47
C THR A 10 -3.63 9.15 15.53
N LEU A 11 -3.46 9.55 14.26
CA LEU A 11 -2.49 8.95 13.33
C LEU A 11 -1.19 9.74 13.19
N LEU A 12 -0.98 10.75 14.01
CA LEU A 12 0.37 11.22 14.29
C LEU A 12 0.95 10.22 15.29
N HIS A 13 1.63 9.20 14.79
CA HIS A 13 2.45 8.35 15.64
C HIS A 13 3.40 9.27 16.42
N ASP A 14 3.11 9.48 17.70
CA ASP A 14 4.14 9.87 18.64
C ASP A 14 5.23 8.79 18.53
N HIS A 15 6.33 9.11 17.89
CA HIS A 15 7.56 8.33 17.96
C HIS A 15 8.11 8.46 19.38
N THR A 16 7.35 7.93 20.35
CA THR A 16 7.91 7.64 21.67
C THR A 16 8.98 6.57 21.43
N PRO A 17 10.24 6.81 21.84
CA PRO A 17 11.25 5.76 21.77
C PRO A 17 10.69 4.53 22.48
N LEU A 18 10.82 3.36 21.82
CA LEU A 18 10.41 2.06 22.35
C LEU A 18 10.76 2.01 23.84
N SER A 19 9.75 1.91 24.71
CA SER A 19 10.00 1.88 26.14
C SER A 19 10.87 0.66 26.44
N ALA A 20 11.84 0.78 27.33
CA ALA A 20 12.69 -0.33 27.76
C ALA A 20 11.88 -1.57 28.21
N TYR A 21 10.62 -1.38 28.55
CA TYR A 21 9.66 -2.42 28.94
C TYR A 21 9.19 -3.28 27.77
N SER A 22 9.11 -2.73 26.53
CA SER A 22 8.73 -3.50 25.35
C SER A 22 9.86 -4.40 24.84
N MET A 23 11.10 -4.03 25.04
CA MET A 23 12.28 -4.79 24.60
C MET A 23 12.55 -6.04 25.46
N ALA A 24 12.08 -6.07 26.70
CA ALA A 24 12.36 -7.18 27.63
C ALA A 24 11.57 -8.47 27.32
N ASN A 25 10.54 -8.39 26.48
CA ASN A 25 9.63 -9.51 26.18
C ASN A 25 9.72 -10.03 24.74
N LEU A 26 10.73 -9.58 23.97
CA LEU A 26 10.89 -10.03 22.59
C LEU A 26 11.47 -11.46 22.54
N THR A 27 10.95 -12.25 21.60
CA THR A 27 11.45 -13.59 21.34
C THR A 27 12.84 -13.51 20.68
N ASN A 28 13.84 -14.11 21.32
CA ASN A 28 15.25 -14.12 20.87
C ASN A 28 15.63 -15.37 20.09
N ASP A 29 14.88 -16.46 20.22
CA ASP A 29 15.05 -17.69 19.45
C ASP A 29 13.81 -17.93 18.58
N PHE A 30 13.99 -17.86 17.27
CA PHE A 30 12.88 -18.04 16.31
C PHE A 30 12.18 -19.40 16.45
N LYS A 31 12.86 -20.43 16.95
CA LYS A 31 12.26 -21.77 17.16
C LYS A 31 11.16 -21.78 18.23
N GLU A 32 11.18 -20.80 19.12
CA GLU A 32 10.14 -20.63 20.14
C GLU A 32 8.92 -19.84 19.65
N TRP A 33 9.06 -19.12 18.54
CA TRP A 33 7.97 -18.35 17.93
C TRP A 33 6.92 -19.30 17.33
N LYS A 34 5.63 -19.06 17.61
CA LYS A 34 4.54 -19.96 17.28
C LYS A 34 3.38 -19.20 16.64
N LEU A 35 2.76 -19.84 15.69
CA LEU A 35 1.48 -19.41 15.11
C LEU A 35 0.32 -20.10 15.83
N LYS A 36 -0.88 -19.58 15.60
CA LYS A 36 -2.15 -20.20 16.01
C LYS A 36 -2.94 -20.55 14.76
N ASP A 37 -3.78 -21.57 14.88
CA ASP A 37 -4.84 -21.79 13.91
C ASP A 37 -5.81 -20.61 13.98
N PRO A 38 -5.96 -19.82 12.91
CA PRO A 38 -6.87 -18.70 12.95
C PRO A 38 -8.32 -19.16 12.90
N PRO A 39 -9.27 -18.37 13.42
CA PRO A 39 -10.70 -18.63 13.27
C PRO A 39 -11.11 -18.88 11.81
N ASN A 40 -10.39 -18.30 10.86
CA ASN A 40 -10.57 -18.52 9.42
C ASN A 40 -10.64 -20.00 9.04
N TYR A 41 -9.84 -20.86 9.70
CA TYR A 41 -9.72 -22.26 9.31
C TYR A 41 -10.75 -23.16 9.96
N SER A 42 -11.36 -22.72 11.06
CA SER A 42 -12.44 -23.45 11.74
C SER A 42 -13.84 -22.99 11.35
N GLU A 43 -13.99 -21.72 10.94
CA GLU A 43 -15.28 -21.11 10.62
C GLU A 43 -15.55 -21.00 9.11
N LEU A 44 -14.53 -21.13 8.25
CA LEU A 44 -14.66 -21.00 6.79
C LEU A 44 -14.29 -22.30 6.09
N PRO A 45 -15.00 -22.66 5.01
CA PRO A 45 -14.68 -23.86 4.23
C PRO A 45 -13.30 -23.79 3.55
N ILE A 46 -12.54 -24.85 3.69
CA ILE A 46 -11.21 -25.05 3.07
C ILE A 46 -11.28 -26.23 2.11
N ASP A 47 -10.69 -26.08 0.94
CA ASP A 47 -10.37 -27.21 0.05
C ASP A 47 -9.12 -27.91 0.60
N GLU A 48 -9.32 -29.07 1.22
CA GLU A 48 -8.28 -29.84 1.91
C GLU A 48 -7.36 -30.62 0.96
N ASN A 49 -7.82 -30.90 -0.27
CA ASN A 49 -7.10 -31.68 -1.25
C ASN A 49 -7.11 -31.03 -2.64
N PRO A 50 -6.60 -29.78 -2.74
CA PRO A 50 -6.65 -29.06 -4.00
C PRO A 50 -5.76 -29.71 -5.05
N GLN A 51 -6.21 -29.65 -6.30
CA GLN A 51 -5.35 -29.91 -7.44
C GLN A 51 -4.61 -28.63 -7.80
N TYR A 52 -3.31 -28.72 -8.00
CA TYR A 52 -2.47 -27.63 -8.53
C TYR A 52 -1.55 -28.21 -9.62
N ASN A 53 -0.84 -27.37 -10.36
CA ASN A 53 -0.13 -27.69 -11.61
C ASN A 53 -1.04 -27.81 -12.86
N VAL A 54 -2.34 -27.65 -12.69
CA VAL A 54 -3.30 -27.48 -13.79
C VAL A 54 -4.33 -26.42 -13.39
N PRO A 55 -4.82 -25.57 -14.29
CA PRO A 55 -5.87 -24.62 -13.98
C PRO A 55 -7.16 -25.36 -13.59
N VAL A 56 -7.57 -25.24 -12.34
CA VAL A 56 -8.79 -25.87 -11.81
C VAL A 56 -9.69 -24.81 -11.18
N ALA A 57 -10.99 -24.91 -11.46
CA ALA A 57 -11.98 -24.09 -10.78
C ALA A 57 -12.26 -24.64 -9.37
N VAL A 58 -11.76 -23.96 -8.35
CA VAL A 58 -12.08 -24.26 -6.94
C VAL A 58 -13.51 -23.84 -6.65
N LYS A 59 -14.27 -24.67 -5.92
CA LYS A 59 -15.69 -24.43 -5.58
C LYS A 59 -15.92 -24.65 -4.08
N ASN A 60 -16.92 -23.96 -3.55
CA ASN A 60 -17.40 -24.14 -2.18
C ASN A 60 -16.31 -24.02 -1.09
N ALA A 61 -15.26 -23.28 -1.36
CA ALA A 61 -14.18 -23.03 -0.43
C ALA A 61 -13.70 -21.59 -0.54
N VAL A 62 -13.21 -21.05 0.57
CA VAL A 62 -12.57 -19.71 0.66
C VAL A 62 -11.07 -19.85 0.50
N PHE A 63 -10.50 -20.89 1.03
CA PHE A 63 -9.08 -21.20 0.96
C PHE A 63 -8.83 -22.58 0.38
N SER A 64 -7.63 -22.79 -0.13
CA SER A 64 -7.10 -24.12 -0.47
C SER A 64 -5.87 -24.40 0.37
N LYS A 65 -5.80 -25.58 0.98
CA LYS A 65 -4.66 -26.03 1.77
C LYS A 65 -3.54 -26.47 0.83
N VAL A 66 -2.42 -25.79 0.88
CA VAL A 66 -1.29 -26.06 0.00
C VAL A 66 0.03 -25.78 0.72
N PRO A 67 1.02 -26.69 0.64
CA PRO A 67 2.33 -26.48 1.24
C PRO A 67 3.11 -25.42 0.46
N THR A 68 4.01 -24.74 1.14
CA THR A 68 5.01 -23.89 0.49
C THR A 68 6.01 -24.76 -0.27
N GLU A 69 6.54 -24.21 -1.36
CA GLU A 69 7.69 -24.77 -2.07
C GLU A 69 8.93 -23.93 -1.71
N PRO A 70 9.92 -24.50 -1.03
CA PRO A 70 11.09 -23.76 -0.56
C PRO A 70 11.93 -23.14 -1.68
N LEU A 71 12.55 -22.01 -1.40
CA LEU A 71 13.70 -21.57 -2.19
C LEU A 71 14.86 -22.57 -2.00
N THR A 72 15.54 -22.89 -3.09
CA THR A 72 16.70 -23.79 -3.10
C THR A 72 18.02 -23.03 -3.21
N GLY A 73 19.15 -23.67 -2.93
CA GLY A 73 20.48 -23.10 -3.02
C GLY A 73 20.84 -22.20 -1.85
N LYS A 74 21.88 -21.38 -2.03
CA LYS A 74 22.33 -20.44 -1.03
C LYS A 74 21.36 -19.26 -0.89
N LEU A 75 20.96 -19.00 0.35
CA LEU A 75 19.99 -17.95 0.68
C LEU A 75 20.68 -16.73 1.29
N HIS A 76 20.12 -15.56 0.99
CA HIS A 76 20.56 -14.30 1.59
C HIS A 76 19.36 -13.53 2.13
N LEU A 77 19.49 -13.03 3.36
CA LEU A 77 18.61 -11.99 3.89
C LEU A 77 18.97 -10.66 3.20
N VAL A 78 18.09 -10.17 2.36
CA VAL A 78 18.26 -8.86 1.70
C VAL A 78 18.08 -7.74 2.72
N CYS A 79 16.95 -7.74 3.41
CA CYS A 79 16.60 -6.81 4.48
C CYS A 79 15.46 -7.34 5.35
N ALA A 80 15.28 -6.73 6.51
CA ALA A 80 14.15 -6.96 7.41
C ALA A 80 13.70 -5.63 8.04
N SER A 81 12.39 -5.45 8.21
CA SER A 81 11.82 -4.31 8.93
C SER A 81 11.89 -4.54 10.42
N LYS A 82 12.70 -3.73 11.10
CA LYS A 82 12.83 -3.81 12.57
C LYS A 82 11.50 -3.56 13.27
N GLU A 83 10.74 -2.59 12.78
CA GLU A 83 9.43 -2.22 13.33
C GLU A 83 8.43 -3.35 13.17
N ALA A 84 8.35 -3.95 11.98
CA ALA A 84 7.45 -5.09 11.75
C ALA A 84 7.82 -6.30 12.63
N LEU A 85 9.10 -6.56 12.84
CA LEU A 85 9.56 -7.63 13.72
C LEU A 85 9.19 -7.36 15.19
N ILE A 86 9.44 -6.13 15.68
CA ILE A 86 9.17 -5.76 17.08
C ILE A 86 7.68 -5.58 17.33
N ASP A 87 7.02 -4.73 16.57
CA ASP A 87 5.67 -4.24 16.88
C ASP A 87 4.56 -5.21 16.50
N ILE A 88 4.84 -6.11 15.54
CA ILE A 88 3.87 -7.07 15.01
C ILE A 88 4.18 -8.50 15.45
N LEU A 89 5.46 -8.91 15.35
CA LEU A 89 5.84 -10.31 15.55
C LEU A 89 6.47 -10.58 16.92
N ASP A 90 6.66 -9.56 17.77
CA ASP A 90 7.34 -9.64 19.07
C ASP A 90 8.71 -10.33 18.98
N LEU A 91 9.44 -10.10 17.89
CA LEU A 91 10.76 -10.67 17.64
C LEU A 91 11.87 -9.65 17.86
N ASP A 92 12.96 -10.06 18.52
CA ASP A 92 14.20 -9.29 18.51
C ASP A 92 14.70 -9.17 17.06
N PRO A 93 15.02 -7.97 16.56
CA PRO A 93 15.50 -7.80 15.18
C PRO A 93 16.68 -8.67 14.80
N LYS A 94 17.54 -9.05 15.76
CA LYS A 94 18.67 -9.97 15.53
C LYS A 94 18.24 -11.36 15.08
N VAL A 95 17.03 -11.77 15.43
CA VAL A 95 16.46 -13.06 15.01
C VAL A 95 16.40 -13.16 13.48
N SER A 96 16.23 -12.03 12.77
CA SER A 96 16.16 -12.02 11.30
C SER A 96 17.45 -12.54 10.61
N GLU A 97 18.59 -12.48 11.28
CA GLU A 97 19.86 -12.98 10.76
C GLU A 97 20.08 -14.48 11.04
N SER A 98 19.20 -15.10 11.83
CA SER A 98 19.29 -16.51 12.17
C SER A 98 18.86 -17.41 11.01
N GLU A 99 19.54 -18.55 10.84
CA GLU A 99 19.19 -19.56 9.83
C GLU A 99 17.71 -20.02 9.94
N PRO A 100 17.15 -20.30 11.15
CA PRO A 100 15.75 -20.69 11.27
C PRO A 100 14.76 -19.63 10.75
N PHE A 101 15.05 -18.35 10.94
CA PHE A 101 14.20 -17.28 10.42
C PHE A 101 14.32 -17.14 8.89
N ILE A 102 15.54 -17.21 8.36
CA ILE A 102 15.79 -17.19 6.90
C ILE A 102 15.10 -18.39 6.23
N ASP A 103 15.20 -19.58 6.81
CA ASP A 103 14.54 -20.78 6.32
C ASP A 103 13.01 -20.69 6.38
N PHE A 104 12.46 -20.04 7.40
CA PHE A 104 11.04 -19.74 7.48
C PHE A 104 10.59 -18.84 6.34
N VAL A 105 11.26 -17.70 6.13
CA VAL A 105 10.92 -16.77 5.04
C VAL A 105 11.12 -17.43 3.68
N ALA A 106 12.11 -18.31 3.52
CA ALA A 106 12.34 -19.07 2.30
C ALA A 106 11.31 -20.19 2.04
N GLY A 107 10.36 -20.40 2.96
CA GLY A 107 9.32 -21.42 2.83
C GLY A 107 9.75 -22.85 3.18
N LYS A 108 10.93 -23.05 3.79
CA LYS A 108 11.43 -24.37 4.19
C LYS A 108 10.80 -24.92 5.46
N TYR A 109 10.25 -24.04 6.27
CA TYR A 109 9.81 -24.38 7.61
C TYR A 109 8.50 -23.65 7.95
N LEU A 110 7.53 -24.37 8.46
CA LEU A 110 6.28 -23.82 9.00
C LEU A 110 6.33 -23.84 10.52
N PRO A 111 6.24 -22.68 11.21
CA PRO A 111 6.24 -22.62 12.67
C PRO A 111 5.10 -23.44 13.29
N LYS A 112 5.32 -23.93 14.50
CA LYS A 112 4.31 -24.70 15.24
C LYS A 112 3.00 -23.93 15.34
N GLY A 113 1.87 -24.60 15.10
CA GLY A 113 0.53 -24.04 15.11
C GLY A 113 0.16 -23.35 13.79
N GLY A 114 1.02 -23.38 12.77
CA GLY A 114 0.72 -22.84 11.46
C GLY A 114 -0.02 -23.83 10.55
N LEU A 115 -0.80 -23.27 9.64
CA LEU A 115 -1.44 -24.00 8.54
C LEU A 115 -1.26 -23.17 7.26
N SER A 116 -0.65 -23.76 6.24
CA SER A 116 -0.41 -23.08 4.96
C SER A 116 -1.62 -23.20 4.04
N VAL A 117 -2.17 -22.04 3.67
CA VAL A 117 -3.31 -21.96 2.74
C VAL A 117 -3.12 -20.83 1.73
N SER A 118 -3.80 -20.94 0.60
CA SER A 118 -3.91 -19.89 -0.42
C SER A 118 -5.35 -19.43 -0.55
N HIS A 119 -5.56 -18.12 -0.71
CA HIS A 119 -6.87 -17.50 -0.73
C HIS A 119 -7.48 -17.53 -2.14
N ARG A 120 -8.75 -17.89 -2.22
CA ARG A 120 -9.57 -17.86 -3.45
C ARG A 120 -10.24 -16.52 -3.61
N TYR A 121 -10.02 -15.89 -4.75
CA TYR A 121 -10.77 -14.69 -5.17
C TYR A 121 -10.87 -14.60 -6.70
N GLY A 122 -11.71 -13.75 -7.21
CA GLY A 122 -11.76 -13.35 -8.60
C GLY A 122 -11.52 -11.85 -8.70
N GLY A 123 -11.85 -11.23 -9.82
CA GLY A 123 -11.77 -9.79 -9.92
C GLY A 123 -12.02 -9.24 -11.31
N TYR A 124 -12.28 -7.95 -11.36
CA TYR A 124 -12.29 -7.18 -12.58
C TYR A 124 -10.92 -6.56 -12.81
N GLN A 125 -10.26 -6.97 -13.88
CA GLN A 125 -8.96 -6.43 -14.31
C GLN A 125 -9.17 -5.52 -15.51
N PHE A 126 -8.67 -4.29 -15.44
CA PHE A 126 -8.88 -3.25 -16.47
C PHE A 126 -10.35 -3.05 -16.86
N GLY A 127 -11.29 -3.30 -15.95
CA GLY A 127 -12.73 -3.16 -16.16
C GLY A 127 -13.44 -4.41 -16.67
N PHE A 128 -12.73 -5.51 -16.94
CA PHE A 128 -13.29 -6.77 -17.42
C PHE A 128 -13.18 -7.86 -16.36
N TRP A 129 -14.18 -8.73 -16.26
CA TRP A 129 -14.15 -9.88 -15.37
C TRP A 129 -13.04 -10.86 -15.80
N ALA A 130 -12.07 -11.11 -14.93
CA ALA A 130 -10.92 -11.95 -15.20
C ALA A 130 -11.06 -13.39 -14.65
N ASP A 131 -12.26 -13.76 -14.19
CA ASP A 131 -12.59 -15.05 -13.61
C ASP A 131 -11.81 -15.36 -12.31
N GLN A 132 -11.54 -16.64 -12.02
CA GLN A 132 -10.80 -17.04 -10.84
C GLN A 132 -9.34 -16.59 -10.95
N LEU A 133 -8.94 -15.83 -9.99
CA LEU A 133 -7.57 -15.41 -9.73
C LEU A 133 -7.04 -16.17 -8.50
N GLY A 134 -6.88 -15.51 -7.37
CA GLY A 134 -6.44 -16.08 -6.12
C GLY A 134 -4.95 -15.87 -5.86
N ASP A 135 -4.50 -16.32 -4.70
CA ASP A 135 -3.10 -16.21 -4.29
C ASP A 135 -2.23 -17.22 -5.06
N GLY A 136 -1.96 -16.93 -6.34
CA GLY A 136 -1.25 -17.84 -7.26
C GLY A 136 0.25 -18.04 -6.96
N ARG A 137 0.80 -17.31 -5.99
CA ARG A 137 2.19 -17.43 -5.54
C ARG A 137 2.37 -17.00 -4.08
N ALA A 138 1.30 -17.06 -3.30
CA ALA A 138 1.34 -16.60 -1.92
C ALA A 138 0.62 -17.61 -1.00
N HIS A 139 1.21 -17.78 0.19
CA HIS A 139 0.74 -18.72 1.21
C HIS A 139 0.56 -17.97 2.52
N ILE A 140 -0.67 -17.96 3.05
CA ILE A 140 -0.98 -17.51 4.40
C ILE A 140 -0.62 -18.65 5.34
N LEU A 141 0.15 -18.36 6.40
CA LEU A 141 0.78 -19.39 7.23
C LEU A 141 0.07 -19.65 8.56
N GLY A 142 -0.94 -18.88 8.87
CA GLY A 142 -1.66 -18.93 10.15
C GLY A 142 -1.87 -17.54 10.71
N GLU A 143 -2.07 -17.45 12.02
CA GLU A 143 -2.31 -16.22 12.74
C GLU A 143 -1.28 -16.06 13.85
N TYR A 144 -0.78 -14.84 14.01
CA TYR A 144 0.02 -14.44 15.15
C TYR A 144 -0.74 -13.41 15.97
N ILE A 145 -0.93 -13.66 17.27
CA ILE A 145 -1.49 -12.68 18.19
C ILE A 145 -0.33 -12.11 18.98
N ASN A 146 -0.05 -10.83 18.74
CA ASN A 146 1.08 -10.15 19.37
C ASN A 146 0.81 -9.81 20.86
N SER A 147 1.82 -9.28 21.53
CA SER A 147 1.78 -8.88 22.93
C SER A 147 0.74 -7.78 23.23
N LYS A 148 0.29 -7.05 22.21
CA LYS A 148 -0.78 -6.04 22.30
C LYS A 148 -2.18 -6.65 22.13
N GLY A 149 -2.29 -7.96 21.85
CA GLY A 149 -3.55 -8.64 21.55
C GLY A 149 -4.07 -8.46 20.13
N GLU A 150 -3.25 -7.90 19.24
CA GLU A 150 -3.57 -7.71 17.82
C GLU A 150 -3.31 -8.99 17.05
N SER A 151 -4.24 -9.35 16.16
CA SER A 151 -4.12 -10.50 15.26
C SER A 151 -3.52 -10.10 13.93
N TRP A 152 -2.50 -10.86 13.48
CA TRP A 152 -1.80 -10.67 12.22
C TRP A 152 -1.63 -11.98 11.47
N GLN A 153 -1.81 -11.96 10.18
CA GLN A 153 -1.64 -13.11 9.29
C GLN A 153 -0.34 -12.98 8.48
N PRO A 154 0.73 -13.72 8.85
CA PRO A 154 1.93 -13.81 8.04
C PRO A 154 1.62 -14.52 6.71
N GLN A 155 2.11 -13.94 5.61
CA GLN A 155 1.97 -14.49 4.27
C GLN A 155 3.32 -14.47 3.56
N LEU A 156 3.72 -15.56 2.93
CA LEU A 156 4.90 -15.63 2.06
C LEU A 156 4.49 -15.43 0.61
N LYS A 157 5.02 -14.40 -0.05
CA LYS A 157 4.81 -14.14 -1.48
C LYS A 157 6.04 -14.56 -2.29
N GLY A 158 5.84 -15.43 -3.25
CA GLY A 158 6.89 -16.06 -4.05
C GLY A 158 7.29 -17.46 -3.58
N SER A 159 6.49 -18.07 -2.70
CA SER A 159 6.78 -19.30 -1.98
C SER A 159 6.26 -20.59 -2.65
N GLY A 160 5.97 -20.53 -3.96
CA GLY A 160 5.62 -21.69 -4.75
C GLY A 160 4.24 -21.64 -5.39
N GLU A 161 3.94 -22.70 -6.13
CA GLU A 161 2.67 -22.87 -6.85
C GLU A 161 1.51 -23.16 -5.88
N THR A 162 0.32 -22.73 -6.32
CA THR A 162 -0.95 -22.94 -5.63
C THR A 162 -2.02 -23.33 -6.64
N PRO A 163 -3.24 -23.72 -6.22
CA PRO A 163 -4.36 -23.95 -7.15
C PRO A 163 -4.70 -22.76 -8.03
N TYR A 164 -4.22 -21.56 -7.66
CA TYR A 164 -4.50 -20.30 -8.32
C TYR A 164 -3.35 -19.78 -9.20
N SER A 165 -2.27 -20.55 -9.34
CA SER A 165 -1.09 -20.13 -10.15
C SER A 165 -1.37 -20.09 -11.64
N ARG A 166 -2.42 -20.75 -12.10
CA ARG A 166 -2.76 -20.88 -13.52
C ARG A 166 -1.59 -21.51 -14.29
N PHE A 167 -0.83 -20.73 -15.07
CA PHE A 167 0.37 -21.17 -15.78
C PHE A 167 1.65 -20.52 -15.21
N GLY A 168 1.56 -19.87 -14.04
CA GLY A 168 2.70 -19.26 -13.37
C GLY A 168 3.49 -20.29 -12.56
N ASP A 169 4.75 -19.99 -12.30
CA ASP A 169 5.69 -20.82 -11.53
C ASP A 169 5.64 -20.57 -10.01
N GLY A 170 4.67 -19.82 -9.52
CA GLY A 170 4.52 -19.52 -8.10
C GLY A 170 5.64 -18.67 -7.48
N ARG A 171 6.54 -18.07 -8.29
CA ARG A 171 7.71 -17.36 -7.79
C ARG A 171 7.58 -15.84 -7.96
N ALA A 172 8.11 -15.11 -6.98
CA ALA A 172 8.48 -13.71 -7.12
C ALA A 172 9.98 -13.58 -7.40
N VAL A 173 10.42 -12.43 -7.91
CA VAL A 173 11.82 -12.17 -8.23
C VAL A 173 12.38 -11.01 -7.42
N LEU A 174 13.71 -10.96 -7.26
CA LEU A 174 14.38 -10.00 -6.39
C LEU A 174 13.94 -8.55 -6.64
N ARG A 175 13.93 -8.08 -7.88
CA ARG A 175 13.60 -6.68 -8.21
C ARG A 175 12.19 -6.27 -7.77
N SER A 176 11.18 -7.11 -8.04
CA SER A 176 9.80 -6.82 -7.63
C SER A 176 9.59 -6.96 -6.13
N SER A 177 10.32 -7.88 -5.51
CA SER A 177 10.28 -8.11 -4.07
C SER A 177 10.92 -6.97 -3.28
N ILE A 178 12.02 -6.38 -3.78
CA ILE A 178 12.60 -5.15 -3.22
C ILE A 178 11.58 -4.00 -3.30
N ARG A 179 10.93 -3.84 -4.45
CA ARG A 179 9.91 -2.81 -4.63
C ARG A 179 8.75 -2.96 -3.66
N GLU A 180 8.23 -4.17 -3.47
CA GLU A 180 7.15 -4.45 -2.53
C GLU A 180 7.57 -4.22 -1.09
N MET A 181 8.72 -4.73 -0.68
CA MET A 181 9.28 -4.56 0.67
C MET A 181 9.44 -3.09 1.03
N ILE A 182 10.11 -2.31 0.18
CA ILE A 182 10.36 -0.89 0.43
C ILE A 182 9.07 -0.09 0.38
N ALA A 183 8.19 -0.32 -0.60
CA ALA A 183 6.94 0.43 -0.70
C ALA A 183 6.01 0.19 0.48
N SER A 184 5.87 -1.06 0.91
CA SER A 184 5.02 -1.42 2.04
C SER A 184 5.43 -0.67 3.30
N GLU A 185 6.72 -0.70 3.65
CA GLU A 185 7.23 -0.04 4.85
C GLU A 185 7.27 1.50 4.70
N ALA A 186 7.68 2.02 3.53
CA ALA A 186 7.64 3.46 3.27
C ALA A 186 6.22 4.02 3.34
N CYS A 187 5.23 3.35 2.75
CA CYS A 187 3.83 3.77 2.82
C CYS A 187 3.32 3.79 4.26
N HIS A 188 3.69 2.81 5.08
CA HIS A 188 3.35 2.82 6.51
C HIS A 188 3.87 4.07 7.20
N HIS A 189 5.16 4.40 7.06
CA HIS A 189 5.76 5.56 7.70
C HIS A 189 5.33 6.91 7.08
N LEU A 190 4.83 6.90 5.85
CA LEU A 190 4.18 8.05 5.22
C LEU A 190 2.72 8.24 5.67
N GLY A 191 2.16 7.32 6.47
CA GLY A 191 0.78 7.37 6.94
C GLY A 191 -0.25 6.81 5.96
N ILE A 192 0.16 6.10 4.92
CA ILE A 192 -0.75 5.38 4.02
C ILE A 192 -1.17 4.07 4.70
N PRO A 193 -2.48 3.80 4.85
CA PRO A 193 -2.95 2.48 5.29
C PRO A 193 -2.44 1.39 4.34
N THR A 194 -1.69 0.43 4.87
CA THR A 194 -1.00 -0.57 4.04
C THR A 194 -0.77 -1.88 4.78
N THR A 195 -0.61 -2.96 4.02
CA THR A 195 0.02 -4.17 4.53
C THR A 195 1.49 -3.90 4.86
N ARG A 196 2.06 -4.68 5.78
CA ARG A 196 3.45 -4.56 6.22
C ARG A 196 4.33 -5.62 5.55
N ALA A 197 5.62 -5.38 5.52
CA ALA A 197 6.61 -6.34 5.03
C ALA A 197 7.67 -6.59 6.10
N GLY A 198 7.75 -7.84 6.59
CA GLY A 198 8.66 -8.21 7.68
C GLY A 198 10.09 -8.44 7.22
N ALA A 199 10.27 -9.18 6.12
CA ALA A 199 11.59 -9.53 5.61
C ALA A 199 11.55 -9.93 4.12
N LEU A 200 12.73 -9.89 3.49
CA LEU A 200 12.96 -10.32 2.11
C LEU A 200 14.16 -11.25 2.05
N VAL A 201 13.96 -12.46 1.51
CA VAL A 201 15.01 -13.46 1.27
C VAL A 201 15.11 -13.76 -0.21
N VAL A 202 16.34 -13.92 -0.71
CA VAL A 202 16.65 -14.23 -2.11
C VAL A 202 17.57 -15.46 -2.20
N SER A 203 17.44 -16.23 -3.29
CA SER A 203 18.36 -17.32 -3.62
C SER A 203 19.36 -16.91 -4.71
N ASP A 204 20.60 -17.38 -4.60
CA ASP A 204 21.60 -17.21 -5.67
C ASP A 204 21.36 -18.17 -6.85
N GLU A 205 20.85 -19.35 -6.58
CA GLU A 205 20.80 -20.45 -7.54
C GLU A 205 19.40 -20.69 -8.10
N HIS A 206 18.35 -20.44 -7.31
CA HIS A 206 16.97 -20.57 -7.78
C HIS A 206 16.62 -19.41 -8.69
N LYS A 207 16.57 -19.66 -10.00
CA LYS A 207 16.31 -18.64 -11.03
C LYS A 207 15.08 -19.04 -11.85
N VAL A 208 14.33 -18.02 -12.25
CA VAL A 208 13.10 -18.15 -13.04
C VAL A 208 13.15 -17.23 -14.26
N TRP A 209 12.48 -17.63 -15.35
CA TRP A 209 12.44 -16.85 -16.58
C TRP A 209 11.42 -15.72 -16.46
N ARG A 210 11.82 -14.49 -16.80
CA ARG A 210 10.94 -13.32 -16.83
C ARG A 210 11.20 -12.45 -18.03
N ASP A 211 10.15 -11.99 -18.69
CA ASP A 211 10.20 -10.95 -19.72
C ASP A 211 9.70 -9.63 -19.15
N LYS A 212 10.61 -8.73 -18.76
CA LYS A 212 10.29 -7.45 -18.10
C LYS A 212 9.41 -6.52 -18.94
N THR A 213 9.44 -6.66 -20.25
CA THR A 213 8.82 -5.72 -21.19
C THR A 213 7.86 -6.37 -22.16
N TYR A 214 7.55 -7.64 -21.96
CA TYR A 214 6.73 -8.45 -22.88
C TYR A 214 7.23 -8.39 -24.34
N SER A 215 8.56 -8.34 -24.50
CA SER A 215 9.24 -8.19 -25.79
C SER A 215 9.67 -9.51 -26.43
N GLY A 216 9.38 -10.65 -25.82
CA GLY A 216 9.88 -11.97 -26.19
C GLY A 216 11.34 -12.21 -25.74
N ARG A 217 11.95 -11.31 -24.99
CA ARG A 217 13.33 -11.39 -24.50
C ARG A 217 13.38 -11.76 -23.02
N ALA A 218 12.92 -12.94 -22.69
CA ALA A 218 12.98 -13.45 -21.32
C ALA A 218 14.43 -13.58 -20.84
N ARG A 219 14.65 -13.31 -19.54
CA ARG A 219 15.93 -13.48 -18.84
C ARG A 219 15.69 -14.27 -17.56
N GLN A 220 16.72 -14.95 -17.09
CA GLN A 220 16.70 -15.56 -15.78
C GLN A 220 16.88 -14.49 -14.71
N GLU A 221 15.95 -14.45 -13.74
CA GLU A 221 15.99 -13.60 -12.57
C GLU A 221 15.98 -14.46 -11.31
N ARG A 222 16.62 -13.99 -10.24
CA ARG A 222 16.71 -14.70 -8.97
C ARG A 222 15.36 -14.72 -8.28
N ALA A 223 14.92 -15.91 -7.85
CA ALA A 223 13.72 -16.08 -7.07
C ALA A 223 13.91 -15.53 -5.66
N ALA A 224 12.88 -14.87 -5.16
CA ALA A 224 12.86 -14.25 -3.85
C ALA A 224 11.50 -14.43 -3.18
N VAL A 225 11.46 -14.35 -1.86
CA VAL A 225 10.23 -14.41 -1.06
C VAL A 225 10.15 -13.22 -0.13
N VAL A 226 9.00 -12.57 -0.11
CA VAL A 226 8.66 -11.50 0.86
C VAL A 226 7.75 -12.07 1.93
N LEU A 227 8.13 -11.88 3.20
CA LEU A 227 7.24 -12.05 4.35
C LEU A 227 6.34 -10.82 4.46
N ARG A 228 5.06 -10.97 4.10
CA ARG A 228 4.03 -9.94 4.23
C ARG A 228 3.21 -10.15 5.50
N LEU A 229 2.68 -9.07 6.06
CA LEU A 229 1.90 -9.08 7.29
C LEU A 229 0.67 -8.20 7.12
N ALA A 230 -0.49 -8.72 7.43
CA ALA A 230 -1.74 -7.98 7.46
C ALA A 230 -2.68 -8.55 8.52
N PRO A 231 -3.64 -7.78 9.06
CA PRO A 231 -4.69 -8.34 9.91
C PRO A 231 -5.53 -9.39 9.17
N ALA A 232 -5.80 -9.17 7.88
CA ALA A 232 -6.45 -10.14 6.99
C ALA A 232 -6.15 -9.82 5.52
N TRP A 233 -6.35 -10.80 4.64
CA TRP A 233 -6.08 -10.72 3.20
C TRP A 233 -7.33 -10.67 2.33
N TYR A 234 -8.53 -10.46 2.93
CA TYR A 234 -9.78 -10.38 2.17
C TYR A 234 -9.81 -9.14 1.27
N ARG A 235 -10.29 -9.35 0.06
CA ARG A 235 -10.39 -8.35 -1.01
C ARG A 235 -11.83 -8.23 -1.48
N LEU A 236 -12.18 -7.22 -2.24
CA LEU A 236 -13.49 -7.15 -2.89
C LEU A 236 -13.70 -8.40 -3.76
N GLY A 237 -12.66 -8.83 -4.45
CA GLY A 237 -12.66 -10.04 -5.29
C GLY A 237 -12.96 -11.34 -4.55
N SER A 238 -12.78 -11.40 -3.23
CA SER A 238 -13.15 -12.58 -2.41
C SER A 238 -14.65 -12.84 -2.44
N PHE A 239 -15.46 -11.79 -2.57
CA PHE A 239 -16.91 -11.86 -2.68
C PHE A 239 -17.38 -11.94 -4.13
N GLU A 240 -16.69 -11.27 -5.04
CA GLU A 240 -17.04 -11.28 -6.48
C GLU A 240 -16.99 -12.69 -7.07
N ILE A 241 -15.99 -13.51 -6.70
CA ILE A 241 -15.91 -14.89 -7.17
C ILE A 241 -17.10 -15.74 -6.71
N LEU A 242 -17.57 -15.54 -5.47
CA LEU A 242 -18.71 -16.27 -4.93
C LEU A 242 -20.01 -15.88 -5.65
N TYR A 243 -20.19 -14.60 -5.96
CA TYR A 243 -21.30 -14.13 -6.77
C TYR A 243 -21.28 -14.74 -8.18
N LYS A 244 -20.17 -14.65 -8.86
CA LYS A 244 -20.01 -15.16 -10.24
C LYS A 244 -20.12 -16.69 -10.33
N ARG A 245 -19.82 -17.40 -9.26
CA ARG A 245 -19.94 -18.86 -9.17
C ARG A 245 -21.30 -19.31 -8.60
N ASN A 246 -22.20 -18.38 -8.28
CA ASN A 246 -23.50 -18.65 -7.69
C ASN A 246 -23.41 -19.44 -6.37
N GLU A 247 -22.58 -18.96 -5.45
CA GLU A 247 -22.35 -19.52 -4.11
C GLU A 247 -22.88 -18.60 -3.00
N PRO A 248 -24.19 -18.28 -2.94
CA PRO A 248 -24.75 -17.26 -2.02
C PRO A 248 -24.65 -17.63 -0.55
N ASP A 249 -24.75 -18.92 -0.22
CA ASP A 249 -24.63 -19.40 1.18
C ASP A 249 -23.21 -19.18 1.69
N LEU A 250 -22.20 -19.51 0.90
CA LEU A 250 -20.79 -19.25 1.23
C LEU A 250 -20.49 -17.77 1.31
N MET A 251 -21.09 -16.95 0.44
CA MET A 251 -20.97 -15.49 0.51
C MET A 251 -21.50 -14.95 1.85
N LYS A 252 -22.67 -15.43 2.29
CA LYS A 252 -23.25 -15.02 3.57
C LYS A 252 -22.33 -15.44 4.74
N ILE A 253 -21.82 -16.67 4.73
CA ILE A 253 -20.89 -17.17 5.75
C ILE A 253 -19.64 -16.26 5.79
N LEU A 254 -19.04 -15.98 4.64
CA LEU A 254 -17.85 -15.12 4.55
C LEU A 254 -18.13 -13.69 5.01
N ALA A 255 -19.26 -13.09 4.61
CA ALA A 255 -19.62 -11.73 5.01
C ALA A 255 -19.85 -11.62 6.52
N ASP A 256 -20.63 -12.54 7.10
CA ASP A 256 -20.90 -12.58 8.54
C ASP A 256 -19.61 -12.83 9.34
N PHE A 257 -18.71 -13.71 8.85
CA PHE A 257 -17.40 -13.95 9.42
C PHE A 257 -16.52 -12.68 9.43
N VAL A 258 -16.41 -12.01 8.28
CA VAL A 258 -15.60 -10.81 8.13
C VAL A 258 -16.09 -9.68 9.02
N ILE A 259 -17.40 -9.46 9.08
CA ILE A 259 -18.02 -8.47 9.98
C ILE A 259 -17.66 -8.78 11.43
N LYS A 260 -17.85 -10.02 11.85
CA LYS A 260 -17.61 -10.45 13.25
C LYS A 260 -16.17 -10.25 13.70
N HIS A 261 -15.20 -10.55 12.84
CA HIS A 261 -13.79 -10.60 13.23
C HIS A 261 -12.99 -9.33 12.93
N TYR A 262 -13.41 -8.54 11.94
CA TYR A 262 -12.60 -7.41 11.44
C TYR A 262 -13.33 -6.05 11.46
N PHE A 263 -14.62 -6.02 11.80
CA PHE A 263 -15.41 -4.79 11.88
C PHE A 263 -16.12 -4.66 13.22
N PRO A 264 -15.36 -4.43 14.31
CA PRO A 264 -15.92 -4.45 15.67
C PRO A 264 -16.97 -3.36 15.94
N ASP A 265 -16.96 -2.28 15.15
CA ASP A 265 -17.94 -1.19 15.26
C ASP A 265 -19.27 -1.50 14.57
N VAL A 266 -19.33 -2.58 13.79
CA VAL A 266 -20.55 -3.08 13.15
C VAL A 266 -21.24 -4.09 14.05
N ASP A 267 -22.49 -3.82 14.44
CA ASP A 267 -23.28 -4.82 15.16
C ASP A 267 -23.59 -6.01 14.26
N SER A 268 -22.87 -7.12 14.45
CA SER A 268 -22.99 -8.33 13.64
C SER A 268 -24.39 -9.00 13.69
N LYS A 269 -25.25 -8.58 14.63
CA LYS A 269 -26.62 -9.09 14.78
C LYS A 269 -27.68 -8.14 14.24
N ALA A 270 -27.30 -6.91 13.85
CA ALA A 270 -28.23 -5.93 13.33
C ALA A 270 -28.77 -6.35 11.95
N ASP A 271 -30.03 -6.02 11.66
CA ASP A 271 -30.64 -6.28 10.36
C ASP A 271 -29.96 -5.49 9.22
N ASP A 272 -29.39 -4.35 9.56
CA ASP A 272 -28.69 -3.46 8.62
C ASP A 272 -27.15 -3.62 8.66
N ARG A 273 -26.61 -4.69 9.27
CA ARG A 273 -25.18 -4.93 9.41
C ARG A 273 -24.40 -4.85 8.10
N TYR A 274 -24.99 -5.31 6.99
CA TYR A 274 -24.34 -5.24 5.67
C TYR A 274 -24.24 -3.82 5.13
N ILE A 275 -25.18 -2.93 5.51
CA ILE A 275 -25.11 -1.50 5.16
C ILE A 275 -24.01 -0.82 5.95
N GLN A 276 -23.96 -1.04 7.27
CA GLN A 276 -22.92 -0.50 8.15
C GLN A 276 -21.53 -0.96 7.68
N TRP A 277 -21.39 -2.25 7.42
CA TRP A 277 -20.16 -2.83 6.91
C TRP A 277 -19.74 -2.24 5.55
N PHE A 278 -20.64 -2.19 4.56
CA PHE A 278 -20.35 -1.56 3.27
C PHE A 278 -19.90 -0.11 3.43
N SER A 279 -20.60 0.65 4.28
CA SER A 279 -20.26 2.05 4.56
C SER A 279 -18.83 2.17 5.11
N GLU A 280 -18.46 1.32 6.06
CA GLU A 280 -17.12 1.33 6.63
C GLU A 280 -16.05 0.92 5.63
N VAL A 281 -16.26 -0.14 4.84
CA VAL A 281 -15.37 -0.55 3.75
C VAL A 281 -15.17 0.60 2.75
N ALA A 282 -16.26 1.28 2.36
CA ALA A 282 -16.21 2.37 1.40
C ALA A 282 -15.40 3.55 1.95
N HIS A 283 -15.67 4.01 3.16
CA HIS A 283 -14.95 5.13 3.75
C HIS A 283 -13.46 4.83 3.96
N LYS A 284 -13.10 3.64 4.47
CA LYS A 284 -11.70 3.23 4.62
C LYS A 284 -10.92 3.26 3.29
N ASN A 285 -11.52 2.76 2.21
CA ASN A 285 -10.87 2.77 0.89
C ASN A 285 -10.79 4.17 0.29
N LEU A 286 -11.78 5.04 0.53
CA LEU A 286 -11.73 6.43 0.06
C LEU A 286 -10.78 7.30 0.87
N ASP A 287 -10.65 7.09 2.17
CA ASP A 287 -9.62 7.73 3.00
C ASP A 287 -8.20 7.31 2.57
N MET A 288 -8.01 6.04 2.27
CA MET A 288 -6.75 5.52 1.72
C MET A 288 -6.39 6.20 0.40
N VAL A 289 -7.32 6.28 -0.57
CA VAL A 289 -7.02 6.90 -1.87
C VAL A 289 -6.83 8.42 -1.74
N ALA A 290 -7.51 9.09 -0.83
CA ALA A 290 -7.26 10.50 -0.56
C ALA A 290 -5.83 10.74 -0.05
N THR A 291 -5.32 9.84 0.81
CA THR A 291 -3.92 9.87 1.26
C THR A 291 -2.95 9.66 0.08
N TRP A 292 -3.25 8.71 -0.84
CA TRP A 292 -2.45 8.53 -2.06
C TRP A 292 -2.36 9.81 -2.90
N GLN A 293 -3.50 10.51 -3.08
CA GLN A 293 -3.53 11.77 -3.83
C GLN A 293 -2.64 12.84 -3.19
N GLY A 294 -2.64 12.92 -1.87
CA GLY A 294 -1.80 13.86 -1.13
C GLY A 294 -0.29 13.57 -1.20
N LEU A 295 0.11 12.33 -1.40
CA LEU A 295 1.51 11.90 -1.45
C LEU A 295 2.03 11.66 -2.88
N GLY A 296 1.18 11.83 -3.90
CA GLY A 296 1.57 11.57 -5.29
C GLY A 296 1.78 10.09 -5.58
N PHE A 297 1.15 9.20 -4.80
CA PHE A 297 1.23 7.75 -5.02
C PHE A 297 0.22 7.30 -6.06
N THR A 298 0.69 6.54 -7.04
CA THR A 298 -0.15 5.88 -8.05
C THR A 298 0.05 4.39 -7.96
N HIS A 299 -1.01 3.67 -7.61
CA HIS A 299 -0.96 2.21 -7.42
C HIS A 299 -0.68 1.45 -8.73
N GLY A 300 -1.24 1.93 -9.84
CA GLY A 300 -1.01 1.41 -11.19
C GLY A 300 -1.78 0.14 -11.55
N VAL A 301 -2.43 -0.56 -10.59
CA VAL A 301 -3.25 -1.75 -10.85
C VAL A 301 -4.44 -1.77 -9.87
N LEU A 302 -5.43 -0.91 -10.10
CA LEU A 302 -6.62 -0.79 -9.24
C LEU A 302 -7.75 -1.75 -9.69
N ASN A 303 -7.39 -3.00 -9.89
CA ASN A 303 -8.35 -4.09 -10.08
C ASN A 303 -9.12 -4.35 -8.79
N THR A 304 -10.33 -4.92 -8.84
CA THR A 304 -11.09 -5.26 -7.62
C THR A 304 -10.41 -6.33 -6.76
N ASP A 305 -9.58 -7.19 -7.37
CA ASP A 305 -8.73 -8.16 -6.67
C ASP A 305 -7.53 -7.52 -5.93
N ASN A 306 -7.27 -6.23 -6.15
CA ASN A 306 -6.22 -5.47 -5.46
C ASN A 306 -6.78 -4.44 -4.47
N ILE A 307 -8.04 -4.55 -4.08
CA ILE A 307 -8.68 -3.66 -3.10
C ILE A 307 -9.02 -4.45 -1.85
N SER A 308 -8.35 -4.11 -0.75
CA SER A 308 -8.61 -4.71 0.55
C SER A 308 -9.95 -4.24 1.12
N ILE A 309 -10.72 -5.15 1.72
CA ILE A 309 -11.93 -4.78 2.47
C ILE A 309 -11.60 -3.98 3.75
N LEU A 310 -10.36 -4.02 4.21
CA LEU A 310 -9.88 -3.28 5.38
C LEU A 310 -9.37 -1.88 5.02
N GLY A 311 -9.41 -1.48 3.75
CA GLY A 311 -8.86 -0.21 3.30
C GLY A 311 -7.34 -0.14 3.38
N LEU A 312 -6.66 -1.26 3.17
CA LEU A 312 -5.19 -1.34 3.16
C LEU A 312 -4.68 -1.38 1.72
N THR A 313 -3.61 -0.66 1.45
CA THR A 313 -2.86 -0.78 0.20
C THR A 313 -2.18 -2.15 0.15
N ILE A 314 -2.45 -2.92 -0.90
CA ILE A 314 -1.92 -4.28 -1.09
C ILE A 314 -1.32 -4.44 -2.49
N ASP A 315 -0.45 -5.46 -2.66
CA ASP A 315 0.07 -5.90 -3.97
C ASP A 315 0.79 -4.80 -4.76
N TYR A 316 1.91 -4.33 -4.20
CA TYR A 316 2.78 -3.35 -4.82
C TYR A 316 3.46 -3.90 -6.09
N GLY A 317 2.80 -3.71 -7.23
CA GLY A 317 3.30 -4.06 -8.56
C GLY A 317 3.98 -2.88 -9.27
N PRO A 318 3.47 -2.45 -10.44
CA PRO A 318 4.00 -1.31 -11.19
C PRO A 318 3.50 0.04 -10.65
N TYR A 319 3.58 0.24 -9.33
CA TYR A 319 3.26 1.51 -8.69
C TYR A 319 4.33 2.56 -8.96
N GLY A 320 4.01 3.84 -8.68
CA GLY A 320 5.00 4.91 -8.67
C GLY A 320 4.59 6.08 -7.79
N PHE A 321 5.58 6.75 -7.21
CA PHE A 321 5.44 8.11 -6.69
C PHE A 321 5.78 9.08 -7.83
N ILE A 322 4.95 10.11 -8.01
CA ILE A 322 5.12 11.09 -9.08
C ILE A 322 6.40 11.89 -8.83
N ASP A 323 7.29 11.91 -9.78
CA ASP A 323 8.41 12.84 -9.82
C ASP A 323 7.89 14.20 -10.34
N HIS A 324 7.87 14.43 -11.65
CA HIS A 324 7.24 15.63 -12.22
C HIS A 324 5.73 15.50 -12.19
N TYR A 325 5.05 16.50 -11.64
CA TYR A 325 3.61 16.43 -11.55
C TYR A 325 2.95 16.40 -12.93
N TYR A 326 2.20 15.34 -13.14
CA TYR A 326 1.35 15.14 -14.29
C TYR A 326 0.09 14.41 -13.83
N GLU A 327 -1.07 15.05 -13.94
CA GLU A 327 -2.33 14.51 -13.41
C GLU A 327 -2.73 13.16 -14.03
N HIS A 328 -2.33 12.91 -15.30
CA HIS A 328 -2.57 11.64 -16.00
C HIS A 328 -1.40 10.66 -15.87
N TYR A 329 -0.58 10.76 -14.83
CA TYR A 329 0.55 9.86 -14.62
C TYR A 329 0.12 8.41 -14.53
N VAL A 330 0.74 7.54 -15.33
CA VAL A 330 0.50 6.08 -15.41
C VAL A 330 1.83 5.35 -15.23
N PRO A 331 2.11 4.75 -14.07
CA PRO A 331 3.36 4.02 -13.83
C PRO A 331 3.39 2.65 -14.51
N ASN A 332 2.24 2.06 -14.81
CA ASN A 332 2.09 0.72 -15.36
C ASN A 332 2.12 0.74 -16.88
N SER A 333 3.17 0.17 -17.47
CA SER A 333 3.33 0.09 -18.93
C SER A 333 2.29 -0.80 -19.64
N SER A 334 1.49 -1.57 -18.89
CA SER A 334 0.40 -2.39 -19.42
C SER A 334 -0.95 -1.66 -19.43
N ASP A 335 -1.00 -0.44 -18.88
CA ASP A 335 -2.22 0.38 -18.84
C ASP A 335 -2.19 1.42 -19.98
N ASP A 336 -2.31 0.95 -21.22
CA ASP A 336 -2.21 1.80 -22.42
C ASP A 336 -3.30 2.87 -22.49
N MET A 337 -4.46 2.61 -21.86
CA MET A 337 -5.60 3.53 -21.84
C MET A 337 -5.59 4.48 -20.65
N GLY A 338 -4.61 4.35 -19.76
CA GLY A 338 -4.54 5.15 -18.54
C GLY A 338 -5.79 5.01 -17.67
N ARG A 339 -6.32 3.80 -17.56
CA ARG A 339 -7.48 3.53 -16.69
C ARG A 339 -7.15 3.85 -15.24
N TYR A 340 -5.94 3.52 -14.79
CA TYR A 340 -5.46 3.67 -13.43
C TYR A 340 -4.51 4.87 -13.28
N ALA A 341 -4.69 5.91 -14.12
CA ALA A 341 -3.96 7.16 -13.99
C ALA A 341 -4.18 7.81 -12.61
N PHE A 342 -3.21 8.58 -12.14
CA PHE A 342 -3.22 9.22 -10.83
C PHE A 342 -4.54 9.96 -10.52
N ASN A 343 -5.00 10.82 -11.41
CA ASN A 343 -6.23 11.60 -11.23
C ASN A 343 -7.52 10.76 -11.29
N LYS A 344 -7.45 9.53 -11.82
CA LYS A 344 -8.62 8.64 -11.92
C LYS A 344 -8.79 7.70 -10.72
N GLN A 345 -7.78 7.61 -9.84
CA GLN A 345 -7.80 6.65 -8.73
C GLN A 345 -9.05 6.75 -7.85
N PRO A 346 -9.53 7.96 -7.45
CA PRO A 346 -10.75 8.07 -6.64
C PRO A 346 -11.99 7.49 -7.33
N ASP A 347 -12.18 7.81 -8.60
CA ASP A 347 -13.33 7.33 -9.37
C ASP A 347 -13.28 5.81 -9.60
N ILE A 348 -12.07 5.26 -9.80
CA ILE A 348 -11.88 3.81 -9.94
C ILE A 348 -12.18 3.08 -8.65
N ILE A 349 -11.80 3.63 -7.48
CA ILE A 349 -12.19 3.04 -6.19
C ILE A 349 -13.71 3.03 -6.03
N ILE A 350 -14.40 4.12 -6.37
CA ILE A 350 -15.88 4.15 -6.34
C ILE A 350 -16.46 3.09 -7.27
N TRP A 351 -15.99 2.98 -8.50
CA TRP A 351 -16.39 1.94 -9.43
C TRP A 351 -16.16 0.52 -8.88
N ASN A 352 -15.02 0.28 -8.21
CA ASN A 352 -14.74 -1.01 -7.56
C ASN A 352 -15.72 -1.30 -6.42
N LEU A 353 -16.11 -0.28 -5.65
CA LEU A 353 -17.13 -0.40 -4.59
C LEU A 353 -18.52 -0.70 -5.18
N GLU A 354 -18.87 -0.13 -6.34
CA GLU A 354 -20.09 -0.48 -7.07
C GLU A 354 -20.10 -1.96 -7.50
N LYS A 355 -18.95 -2.48 -7.97
CA LYS A 355 -18.80 -3.91 -8.30
C LYS A 355 -18.91 -4.80 -7.06
N PHE A 356 -18.39 -4.33 -5.93
CA PHE A 356 -18.56 -5.03 -4.67
C PHE A 356 -20.02 -5.12 -4.24
N VAL A 357 -20.79 -4.02 -4.36
CA VAL A 357 -22.24 -4.04 -4.10
C VAL A 357 -22.99 -4.97 -5.07
N GLU A 358 -22.61 -4.98 -6.35
CA GLU A 358 -23.15 -5.94 -7.31
C GLU A 358 -22.95 -7.38 -6.83
N ALA A 359 -21.76 -7.68 -6.31
CA ALA A 359 -21.47 -9.01 -5.77
C ALA A 359 -22.29 -9.36 -4.52
N LEU A 360 -22.58 -8.39 -3.66
CA LEU A 360 -23.35 -8.62 -2.43
C LEU A 360 -24.86 -8.75 -2.64
N GLN A 361 -25.39 -8.54 -3.85
CA GLN A 361 -26.84 -8.59 -4.14
C GLN A 361 -27.57 -9.82 -3.58
N PRO A 362 -27.00 -11.05 -3.60
CA PRO A 362 -27.70 -12.24 -3.11
C PRO A 362 -28.01 -12.23 -1.61
N ILE A 363 -27.24 -11.49 -0.82
CA ILE A 363 -27.39 -11.43 0.65
C ILE A 363 -28.07 -10.15 1.14
N LEU A 364 -28.44 -9.23 0.22
CA LEU A 364 -29.07 -7.94 0.55
C LEU A 364 -30.58 -7.99 0.35
N SER A 365 -31.34 -7.48 1.32
CA SER A 365 -32.76 -7.18 1.14
C SER A 365 -32.96 -6.00 0.19
N GLU A 366 -34.14 -5.85 -0.41
CA GLU A 366 -34.45 -4.71 -1.28
C GLU A 366 -34.29 -3.36 -0.57
N SER A 367 -34.69 -3.29 0.71
CA SER A 367 -34.48 -2.10 1.53
C SER A 367 -32.99 -1.77 1.71
N ASN A 368 -32.15 -2.79 1.91
CA ASN A 368 -30.71 -2.61 2.07
C ASN A 368 -30.06 -2.15 0.75
N LYS A 369 -30.48 -2.70 -0.39
CA LYS A 369 -30.02 -2.28 -1.72
C LYS A 369 -30.29 -0.80 -1.97
N GLN A 370 -31.49 -0.32 -1.59
CA GLN A 370 -31.84 1.10 -1.77
C GLN A 370 -30.95 2.02 -0.89
N LYS A 371 -30.77 1.67 0.38
CA LYS A 371 -29.92 2.46 1.28
C LYS A 371 -28.44 2.48 0.83
N ILE A 372 -27.92 1.37 0.32
CA ILE A 372 -26.56 1.32 -0.24
C ILE A 372 -26.41 2.23 -1.46
N LYS A 373 -27.43 2.29 -2.35
CA LYS A 373 -27.41 3.24 -3.47
C LYS A 373 -27.34 4.70 -3.01
N GLU A 374 -28.05 5.03 -1.93
CA GLU A 374 -28.01 6.38 -1.33
C GLU A 374 -26.58 6.69 -0.79
N ILE A 375 -25.93 5.71 -0.14
CA ILE A 375 -24.54 5.86 0.30
C ILE A 375 -23.62 6.09 -0.90
N ILE A 376 -23.69 5.26 -1.95
CA ILE A 376 -22.87 5.38 -3.16
C ILE A 376 -22.98 6.79 -3.76
N ALA A 377 -24.18 7.35 -3.82
CA ALA A 377 -24.39 8.68 -4.35
C ALA A 377 -23.65 9.80 -3.61
N THR A 378 -23.23 9.56 -2.35
CA THR A 378 -22.47 10.54 -1.53
C THR A 378 -20.95 10.37 -1.64
N LEU A 379 -20.46 9.22 -2.12
CA LEU A 379 -19.04 8.85 -2.05
C LEU A 379 -18.12 9.80 -2.83
N SER A 380 -18.57 10.28 -3.99
CA SER A 380 -17.79 11.24 -4.80
C SER A 380 -17.56 12.55 -4.05
N GLY A 381 -18.60 13.13 -3.45
CA GLY A 381 -18.47 14.31 -2.62
C GLY A 381 -17.58 14.08 -1.41
N TYR A 382 -17.71 12.93 -0.76
CA TYR A 382 -16.90 12.56 0.39
C TYR A 382 -15.40 12.53 0.03
N VAL A 383 -15.01 11.81 -1.02
CA VAL A 383 -13.59 11.67 -1.37
C VAL A 383 -12.99 12.99 -1.86
N GLN A 384 -13.76 13.82 -2.58
CA GLN A 384 -13.29 15.14 -3.01
C GLN A 384 -13.03 16.08 -1.82
N ASP A 385 -13.91 16.09 -0.80
CA ASP A 385 -13.67 16.84 0.44
C ASP A 385 -12.40 16.36 1.16
N LYS A 386 -12.19 15.04 1.25
CA LYS A 386 -10.98 14.47 1.85
C LYS A 386 -9.71 14.84 1.11
N ILE A 387 -9.72 14.77 -0.21
CA ILE A 387 -8.57 15.17 -1.06
C ILE A 387 -8.28 16.66 -0.87
N LEU A 388 -9.30 17.52 -0.89
CA LEU A 388 -9.12 18.95 -0.66
C LEU A 388 -8.47 19.23 0.69
N ARG A 389 -8.98 18.66 1.78
CA ARG A 389 -8.41 18.78 3.13
C ARG A 389 -6.95 18.30 3.18
N THR A 390 -6.63 17.21 2.50
CA THR A 390 -5.26 16.71 2.40
C THR A 390 -4.33 17.74 1.75
N TYR A 391 -4.75 18.37 0.64
CA TYR A 391 -3.95 19.41 0.00
C TYR A 391 -3.87 20.69 0.84
N LEU A 392 -4.94 21.08 1.52
CA LEU A 392 -4.93 22.24 2.43
C LEU A 392 -3.93 22.02 3.58
N SER A 393 -3.92 20.86 4.19
CA SER A 393 -2.93 20.51 5.21
C SER A 393 -1.49 20.64 4.69
N LYS A 394 -1.23 20.23 3.43
CA LYS A 394 0.08 20.42 2.78
C LYS A 394 0.46 21.88 2.57
N LEU A 395 -0.52 22.76 2.49
CA LEU A 395 -0.36 24.22 2.39
C LEU A 395 -0.36 24.93 3.76
N GLY A 396 -0.49 24.19 4.87
CA GLY A 396 -0.55 24.75 6.22
C GLY A 396 -1.91 25.36 6.58
N LEU A 397 -2.97 24.99 5.85
CA LEU A 397 -4.35 25.43 6.04
C LEU A 397 -5.16 24.31 6.72
N GLU A 398 -5.99 24.65 7.71
CA GLU A 398 -6.81 23.65 8.44
C GLU A 398 -8.30 23.73 8.08
N GLU A 399 -8.84 24.96 8.06
CA GLU A 399 -10.26 25.19 7.80
C GLU A 399 -10.51 25.31 6.30
N VAL A 400 -11.55 24.61 5.81
CA VAL A 400 -11.96 24.75 4.40
C VAL A 400 -12.76 26.03 4.22
N GLN A 401 -12.36 26.85 3.29
CA GLN A 401 -13.03 28.09 2.95
C GLN A 401 -13.38 28.17 1.44
N ASN A 402 -14.27 29.08 1.09
CA ASN A 402 -14.64 29.30 -0.30
C ASN A 402 -13.42 29.72 -1.14
N GLY A 403 -13.16 29.02 -2.23
CA GLY A 403 -12.05 29.28 -3.14
C GLY A 403 -10.77 28.50 -2.85
N ASP A 404 -10.75 27.69 -1.78
CA ASP A 404 -9.60 26.84 -1.45
C ASP A 404 -9.37 25.74 -2.51
N ASP A 405 -10.44 25.21 -3.09
CA ASP A 405 -10.35 24.25 -4.20
C ASP A 405 -9.67 24.86 -5.43
N GLU A 406 -9.98 26.12 -5.74
CA GLU A 406 -9.35 26.86 -6.84
C GLU A 406 -7.89 27.20 -6.52
N LEU A 407 -7.56 27.52 -5.26
CA LEU A 407 -6.19 27.74 -4.81
C LEU A 407 -5.32 26.50 -5.04
N VAL A 408 -5.81 25.33 -4.65
CA VAL A 408 -5.12 24.04 -4.86
C VAL A 408 -5.00 23.70 -6.35
N LYS A 409 -6.09 23.79 -7.12
CA LYS A 409 -6.09 23.50 -8.56
C LYS A 409 -5.11 24.36 -9.33
N LYS A 410 -4.99 25.65 -8.99
CA LYS A 410 -4.04 26.56 -9.63
C LYS A 410 -2.60 26.18 -9.34
N LEU A 411 -2.28 25.83 -8.10
CA LEU A 411 -0.92 25.35 -7.77
C LEU A 411 -0.58 24.09 -8.57
N LEU A 412 -1.46 23.10 -8.56
CA LEU A 412 -1.26 21.85 -9.31
C LEU A 412 -1.13 22.12 -10.82
N GLY A 413 -1.95 23.02 -11.36
CA GLY A 413 -1.84 23.45 -12.77
C GLY A 413 -0.50 24.09 -13.11
N MET A 414 0.02 24.96 -12.24
CA MET A 414 1.35 25.56 -12.40
C MET A 414 2.46 24.51 -12.29
N MET A 415 2.36 23.59 -11.34
CA MET A 415 3.31 22.46 -11.21
C MET A 415 3.36 21.62 -12.49
N GLN A 416 2.21 21.28 -13.08
CA GLN A 416 2.13 20.53 -14.33
C GLN A 416 2.73 21.33 -15.50
N GLN A 417 2.38 22.60 -15.63
CA GLN A 417 2.87 23.47 -16.68
C GLN A 417 4.40 23.65 -16.65
N THR A 418 4.99 23.68 -15.47
CA THR A 418 6.43 23.89 -15.26
C THR A 418 7.22 22.61 -15.08
N MET A 419 6.56 21.45 -15.13
CA MET A 419 7.15 20.13 -14.83
C MET A 419 7.87 20.13 -13.46
N ALA A 420 7.25 20.77 -12.47
CA ALA A 420 7.77 20.79 -11.11
C ALA A 420 7.57 19.42 -10.42
N ASP A 421 8.46 19.09 -9.51
CA ASP A 421 8.39 17.87 -8.74
C ASP A 421 7.25 17.93 -7.71
N PHE A 422 6.48 16.85 -7.62
CA PHE A 422 5.32 16.83 -6.72
C PHE A 422 5.73 16.96 -5.25
N THR A 423 6.56 16.05 -4.78
CA THR A 423 6.97 15.98 -3.37
C THR A 423 7.79 17.19 -2.96
N SER A 424 8.81 17.52 -3.77
CA SER A 424 9.74 18.60 -3.45
C SER A 424 9.09 19.98 -3.50
N THR A 425 8.08 20.22 -4.35
CA THR A 425 7.37 21.52 -4.37
C THR A 425 6.71 21.79 -3.02
N PHE A 426 5.93 20.85 -2.48
CA PHE A 426 5.27 21.03 -1.20
C PHE A 426 6.26 21.07 -0.03
N ARG A 427 7.31 20.25 -0.08
CA ARG A 427 8.37 20.25 0.93
C ARG A 427 9.09 21.60 0.96
N GLN A 428 9.53 22.10 -0.18
CA GLN A 428 10.25 23.36 -0.29
C GLN A 428 9.37 24.57 0.06
N LEU A 429 8.06 24.50 -0.26
CA LEU A 429 7.10 25.53 0.19
C LEU A 429 6.98 25.56 1.72
N ALA A 430 7.12 24.42 2.40
CA ALA A 430 7.14 24.36 3.85
C ALA A 430 8.44 24.91 4.47
N GLU A 431 9.56 24.87 3.74
CA GLU A 431 10.88 25.30 4.19
C GLU A 431 11.12 26.80 4.03
N VAL A 432 10.40 27.45 3.10
CA VAL A 432 10.46 28.90 2.84
C VAL A 432 9.44 29.62 3.71
N ASP A 433 9.84 30.72 4.35
CA ASP A 433 8.89 31.51 5.10
C ASP A 433 8.02 32.40 4.19
N LYS A 434 6.90 32.89 4.71
CA LYS A 434 5.93 33.66 3.93
C LYS A 434 6.51 34.98 3.35
N HIS A 435 7.54 35.55 3.96
CA HIS A 435 8.18 36.79 3.47
C HIS A 435 9.19 36.44 2.35
N GLU A 436 9.83 35.29 2.46
CA GLU A 436 10.76 34.77 1.45
C GLU A 436 10.05 34.33 0.16
N LEU A 437 8.76 33.98 0.23
CA LEU A 437 7.97 33.60 -0.96
C LEU A 437 7.88 34.69 -2.03
N LEU A 438 8.09 35.95 -1.64
CA LEU A 438 8.14 37.09 -2.55
C LEU A 438 9.57 37.41 -3.01
N ASN A 439 10.58 36.71 -2.51
CA ASN A 439 11.99 36.92 -2.83
C ASN A 439 12.49 35.90 -3.84
N GLY A 440 12.66 36.32 -5.08
CA GLY A 440 13.12 35.45 -6.17
C GLY A 440 14.48 34.77 -5.91
N ASP A 441 15.42 35.45 -5.25
CA ASP A 441 16.75 34.93 -4.96
C ASP A 441 16.69 33.75 -3.98
N VAL A 442 15.80 33.79 -2.99
CA VAL A 442 15.56 32.67 -2.06
C VAL A 442 14.90 31.52 -2.78
N LEU A 443 13.91 31.79 -3.64
CA LEU A 443 13.22 30.75 -4.40
C LEU A 443 14.17 29.98 -5.33
N GLU A 444 15.16 30.63 -5.93
CA GLU A 444 16.15 29.97 -6.79
C GLU A 444 16.98 28.89 -6.05
N THR A 445 17.10 28.97 -4.71
CA THR A 445 17.76 27.93 -3.91
C THR A 445 16.90 26.66 -3.77
N LYS A 446 15.62 26.72 -4.12
CA LYS A 446 14.62 25.65 -3.99
C LYS A 446 14.25 25.11 -5.37
N TRP A 447 15.01 24.12 -5.86
CA TRP A 447 15.03 23.68 -7.26
C TRP A 447 13.65 23.36 -7.88
N SER A 448 12.69 22.83 -7.10
CA SER A 448 11.35 22.56 -7.61
C SER A 448 10.45 23.79 -7.51
N LEU A 449 10.51 24.51 -6.40
CA LEU A 449 9.75 25.75 -6.20
C LEU A 449 10.18 26.82 -7.18
N ALA A 450 11.50 26.91 -7.50
CA ALA A 450 12.05 27.77 -8.53
C ALA A 450 11.45 27.51 -9.93
N LYS A 451 11.03 26.27 -10.23
CA LYS A 451 10.30 25.99 -11.47
C LYS A 451 8.88 26.54 -11.43
N VAL A 452 8.15 26.28 -10.33
CA VAL A 452 6.76 26.74 -10.18
C VAL A 452 6.68 28.26 -10.20
N SER A 453 7.65 28.95 -9.59
CA SER A 453 7.68 30.42 -9.53
C SER A 453 7.82 31.09 -10.90
N LYS A 454 8.21 30.36 -11.95
CA LYS A 454 8.27 30.85 -13.34
C LYS A 454 6.92 30.77 -14.07
N ALA A 455 5.88 30.21 -13.45
CA ALA A 455 4.55 30.18 -14.03
C ALA A 455 3.93 31.59 -14.06
N LYS A 456 3.19 31.88 -15.15
CA LYS A 456 2.58 33.20 -15.36
C LYS A 456 1.66 33.66 -14.21
N ASP A 457 1.00 32.71 -13.57
CA ASP A 457 0.02 33.01 -12.52
C ASP A 457 0.62 32.93 -11.10
N TRP A 458 1.94 32.76 -10.96
CA TRP A 458 2.61 32.59 -9.68
C TRP A 458 2.38 33.75 -8.72
N GLU A 459 2.62 34.99 -9.16
CA GLU A 459 2.47 36.20 -8.31
C GLU A 459 1.04 36.31 -7.77
N LYS A 460 0.04 36.14 -8.64
CA LYS A 460 -1.37 36.17 -8.23
C LYS A 460 -1.75 35.04 -7.29
N TRP A 461 -1.12 33.88 -7.48
CA TRP A 461 -1.34 32.74 -6.60
C TRP A 461 -0.75 32.99 -5.23
N ILE A 462 0.48 33.50 -5.15
CA ILE A 462 1.15 33.85 -3.88
C ILE A 462 0.34 34.89 -3.11
N GLU A 463 -0.13 35.94 -3.75
CA GLU A 463 -0.97 36.96 -3.09
C GLU A 463 -2.19 36.30 -2.41
N LYS A 464 -2.91 35.47 -3.13
CA LYS A 464 -4.07 34.74 -2.58
C LYS A 464 -3.69 33.79 -1.46
N TYR A 465 -2.61 33.04 -1.63
CA TYR A 465 -2.13 32.10 -0.61
C TYR A 465 -1.72 32.82 0.68
N LEU A 466 -0.97 33.95 0.58
CA LEU A 466 -0.58 34.73 1.72
C LEU A 466 -1.79 35.36 2.43
N GLN A 467 -2.78 35.88 1.66
CA GLN A 467 -4.04 36.33 2.22
C GLN A 467 -4.75 35.22 2.99
N ARG A 468 -4.86 34.04 2.38
CA ARG A 468 -5.51 32.88 3.01
C ARG A 468 -4.80 32.43 4.29
N LEU A 469 -3.46 32.48 4.33
CA LEU A 469 -2.67 32.21 5.53
C LEU A 469 -2.90 33.22 6.66
N GLN A 470 -3.17 34.49 6.34
CA GLN A 470 -3.49 35.50 7.35
C GLN A 470 -4.81 35.19 8.07
N GLU A 471 -5.77 34.60 7.35
CA GLU A 471 -7.07 34.21 7.90
C GLU A 471 -6.97 33.02 8.89
N GLU A 472 -5.98 32.15 8.72
CA GLU A 472 -5.70 31.03 9.66
C GLU A 472 -5.23 31.50 11.05
N LYS A 473 -4.71 32.73 11.17
CA LYS A 473 -4.19 33.28 12.43
C LYS A 473 -3.12 32.43 13.11
N VAL A 474 -2.35 31.71 12.33
CA VAL A 474 -1.29 30.80 12.79
C VAL A 474 0.06 31.50 12.67
N SER A 475 0.96 31.29 13.64
CA SER A 475 2.33 31.79 13.54
C SER A 475 3.08 31.11 12.40
N GLU A 476 4.12 31.79 11.87
CA GLU A 476 4.96 31.23 10.80
C GLU A 476 5.66 29.93 11.26
N GLU A 477 6.14 29.90 12.50
CA GLU A 477 6.77 28.70 13.09
C GLU A 477 5.79 27.51 13.13
N GLU A 478 4.56 27.77 13.58
CA GLU A 478 3.53 26.71 13.65
C GLU A 478 3.10 26.26 12.25
N ARG A 479 2.95 27.17 11.28
CA ARG A 479 2.68 26.83 9.87
C ARG A 479 3.76 25.88 9.33
N ARG A 480 5.04 26.26 9.46
CA ARG A 480 6.17 25.44 9.01
C ARG A 480 6.19 24.08 9.70
N ARG A 481 6.01 24.05 11.01
CA ARG A 481 5.96 22.80 11.79
C ARG A 481 4.87 21.87 11.29
N ARG A 482 3.65 22.37 11.03
CA ARG A 482 2.53 21.60 10.48
C ARG A 482 2.84 21.08 9.09
N MET A 483 3.29 21.95 8.21
CA MET A 483 3.60 21.59 6.83
C MET A 483 4.74 20.56 6.73
N LEU A 484 5.79 20.68 7.54
CA LEU A 484 6.91 19.73 7.54
C LEU A 484 6.50 18.32 8.02
N LYS A 485 5.46 18.21 8.85
CA LYS A 485 4.92 16.92 9.30
C LYS A 485 4.12 16.17 8.24
N VAL A 486 3.56 16.85 7.25
CA VAL A 486 2.70 16.26 6.22
C VAL A 486 3.34 16.26 4.82
N ASN A 487 4.45 16.99 4.65
CA ASN A 487 5.21 17.06 3.40
C ASN A 487 6.55 16.31 3.58
N PRO A 488 6.65 15.05 3.11
CA PRO A 488 7.85 14.27 3.29
C PRO A 488 9.04 14.86 2.51
N LEU A 489 10.25 14.60 3.01
CA LEU A 489 11.49 14.86 2.30
C LEU A 489 11.80 13.73 1.31
N TYR A 490 11.48 12.50 1.71
CA TYR A 490 11.76 11.29 0.93
C TYR A 490 10.49 10.52 0.62
N VAL A 491 10.38 10.04 -0.61
CA VAL A 491 9.37 9.05 -1.04
C VAL A 491 10.06 7.97 -1.89
N PRO A 492 9.56 6.73 -1.96
CA PRO A 492 10.22 5.66 -2.70
C PRO A 492 10.07 5.84 -4.22
N ARG A 493 10.83 6.77 -4.76
CA ARG A 493 10.88 7.09 -6.19
C ARG A 493 11.38 5.88 -6.99
N ASN A 494 10.84 5.69 -8.16
CA ASN A 494 11.21 4.55 -8.99
C ASN A 494 12.71 4.48 -9.32
N TRP A 495 13.36 5.62 -9.50
CA TRP A 495 14.78 5.67 -9.81
C TRP A 495 15.65 5.29 -8.60
N LEU A 496 15.28 5.64 -7.36
CA LEU A 496 15.97 5.18 -6.15
C LEU A 496 15.92 3.67 -6.02
N LEU A 497 14.74 3.11 -6.26
CA LEU A 497 14.56 1.65 -6.20
C LEU A 497 15.33 0.94 -7.30
N GLN A 498 15.37 1.51 -8.52
CA GLN A 498 16.10 0.92 -9.63
C GLN A 498 17.62 0.90 -9.39
N ASP A 499 18.15 1.97 -8.78
CA ASP A 499 19.56 2.05 -8.39
C ASP A 499 19.91 0.99 -7.32
N ALA A 500 19.08 0.88 -6.27
CA ALA A 500 19.26 -0.14 -5.23
C ALA A 500 19.10 -1.58 -5.77
N ILE A 501 18.20 -1.81 -6.71
CA ILE A 501 18.02 -3.12 -7.37
C ILE A 501 19.27 -3.49 -8.18
N ALA A 502 19.90 -2.54 -8.87
CA ALA A 502 21.10 -2.80 -9.67
C ALA A 502 22.26 -3.33 -8.81
N ASP A 503 22.47 -2.77 -7.63
CA ASP A 503 23.48 -3.26 -6.67
C ASP A 503 23.07 -4.61 -6.07
N ALA A 504 21.80 -4.77 -5.71
CA ALA A 504 21.27 -5.99 -5.12
C ALA A 504 21.40 -7.22 -6.04
N GLU A 505 21.36 -7.02 -7.37
CA GLU A 505 21.62 -8.10 -8.35
C GLU A 505 23.02 -8.69 -8.21
N ASN A 506 23.96 -7.97 -7.61
CA ASN A 506 25.34 -8.39 -7.32
C ASN A 506 25.55 -8.75 -5.83
N ASN A 507 24.49 -9.01 -5.07
CA ASN A 507 24.53 -9.28 -3.63
C ASN A 507 25.00 -8.10 -2.77
N ASP A 508 25.03 -6.88 -3.29
CA ASP A 508 25.19 -5.68 -2.50
C ASP A 508 23.80 -5.13 -2.10
N PHE A 509 23.40 -5.40 -0.87
CA PHE A 509 22.10 -5.00 -0.32
C PHE A 509 22.17 -3.69 0.49
N HIS A 510 23.29 -3.00 0.48
CA HIS A 510 23.50 -1.79 1.29
C HIS A 510 22.46 -0.73 0.98
N LYS A 511 22.26 -0.37 -0.31
CA LYS A 511 21.28 0.63 -0.71
C LYS A 511 19.83 0.24 -0.38
N VAL A 512 19.48 -1.04 -0.48
CA VAL A 512 18.15 -1.53 -0.08
C VAL A 512 17.91 -1.28 1.41
N ARG A 513 18.90 -1.60 2.24
CA ARG A 513 18.85 -1.40 3.70
C ARG A 513 18.86 0.09 4.07
N LEU A 514 19.63 0.90 3.35
CA LEU A 514 19.65 2.35 3.50
C LEU A 514 18.28 2.95 3.19
N LEU A 515 17.65 2.59 2.05
CA LEU A 515 16.32 3.06 1.69
C LEU A 515 15.29 2.69 2.77
N LEU A 516 15.32 1.46 3.27
CA LEU A 516 14.43 1.03 4.35
C LEU A 516 14.63 1.90 5.61
N ASN A 517 15.88 2.23 5.95
CA ASN A 517 16.19 3.11 7.08
C ASN A 517 15.75 4.56 6.86
N VAL A 518 15.95 5.11 5.66
CA VAL A 518 15.54 6.48 5.29
C VAL A 518 14.02 6.63 5.37
N PHE A 519 13.28 5.65 4.85
CA PHE A 519 11.83 5.70 4.85
C PHE A 519 11.17 5.41 6.21
N ARG A 520 11.93 5.05 7.24
CA ARG A 520 11.42 5.03 8.64
C ARG A 520 11.10 6.43 9.16
N ASN A 521 11.86 7.43 8.72
CA ASN A 521 11.67 8.83 9.09
C ASN A 521 11.63 9.71 7.83
N PRO A 522 10.61 9.54 6.96
CA PRO A 522 10.63 10.15 5.63
C PRO A 522 10.48 11.68 5.64
N TYR A 523 10.20 12.26 6.79
CA TYR A 523 10.06 13.70 7.02
C TYR A 523 11.33 14.36 7.55
N GLU A 524 12.30 13.58 8.02
CA GLU A 524 13.54 14.05 8.63
C GLU A 524 14.73 13.86 7.69
N MET A 525 15.72 14.75 7.82
CA MET A 525 16.94 14.67 7.02
C MET A 525 17.79 13.47 7.48
N ASN A 526 18.27 12.70 6.50
CA ASN A 526 19.24 11.64 6.69
C ASN A 526 20.53 12.01 5.94
N GLU A 527 21.64 12.13 6.66
CA GLU A 527 22.91 12.62 6.12
C GLU A 527 23.43 11.76 4.95
N GLU A 528 23.37 10.45 5.07
CA GLU A 528 23.82 9.53 4.02
C GLU A 528 22.96 9.65 2.76
N ALA A 529 21.63 9.75 2.94
CA ALA A 529 20.70 9.95 1.82
C ALA A 529 20.91 11.29 1.11
N GLU A 530 21.19 12.37 1.86
CA GLU A 530 21.50 13.67 1.27
C GLU A 530 22.81 13.65 0.49
N ASN A 531 23.85 13.00 1.02
CA ASN A 531 25.13 12.82 0.31
C ASN A 531 24.96 12.02 -1.00
N LEU A 532 23.97 11.14 -1.08
CA LEU A 532 23.59 10.39 -2.28
C LEU A 532 22.58 11.13 -3.17
N GLY A 533 22.11 12.30 -2.75
CA GLY A 533 21.18 13.13 -3.51
C GLY A 533 19.74 12.61 -3.55
N TYR A 534 19.27 11.88 -2.53
CA TYR A 534 17.95 11.24 -2.53
C TYR A 534 16.78 12.24 -2.50
N SER A 535 16.99 13.45 -1.97
CA SER A 535 16.02 14.57 -2.02
C SER A 535 16.20 15.49 -3.23
N SER A 536 17.23 15.27 -4.03
CA SER A 536 17.59 16.10 -5.18
C SER A 536 16.68 15.86 -6.38
N GLN A 537 16.88 16.69 -7.42
CA GLN A 537 16.19 16.51 -8.69
C GLN A 537 16.46 15.12 -9.27
N PRO A 538 15.41 14.41 -9.74
CA PRO A 538 15.58 13.11 -10.38
C PRO A 538 16.61 13.14 -11.52
N PRO A 539 17.50 12.14 -11.63
CA PRO A 539 18.52 12.10 -12.68
C PRO A 539 17.88 11.94 -14.05
N SER A 540 18.53 12.49 -15.09
CA SER A 540 18.00 12.49 -16.46
C SER A 540 17.67 11.09 -17.01
N TRP A 541 18.41 10.06 -16.59
CA TRP A 541 18.17 8.67 -17.01
C TRP A 541 16.86 8.08 -16.43
N SER A 542 16.31 8.68 -15.38
CA SER A 542 15.06 8.21 -14.77
C SER A 542 13.81 8.56 -15.59
N TYR A 543 13.93 9.51 -16.50
CA TYR A 543 12.82 9.88 -17.37
C TYR A 543 12.47 8.71 -18.29
N GLY A 544 11.22 8.32 -18.27
CA GLY A 544 10.73 7.21 -19.10
C GLY A 544 11.01 5.82 -18.55
N LEU A 545 11.38 5.67 -17.27
CA LEU A 545 11.40 4.39 -16.58
C LEU A 545 10.05 3.70 -16.72
N LYS A 546 10.04 2.53 -17.36
CA LYS A 546 8.85 1.70 -17.54
C LYS A 546 8.84 0.56 -16.53
N LEU A 547 7.71 0.37 -15.91
CA LEU A 547 7.45 -0.71 -14.97
C LEU A 547 6.38 -1.62 -15.55
N SER A 548 6.47 -2.91 -15.29
CA SER A 548 5.51 -3.90 -15.76
C SER A 548 5.09 -4.84 -14.63
N CYS A 549 3.98 -5.54 -14.84
CA CYS A 549 3.50 -6.60 -13.95
C CYS A 549 4.23 -7.94 -14.14
N SER A 550 5.30 -8.00 -14.91
CA SER A 550 6.01 -9.23 -15.33
C SER A 550 6.78 -9.95 -14.23
N SER A 551 6.48 -9.71 -12.98
CA SER A 551 7.15 -10.36 -11.83
C SER A 551 6.33 -11.47 -11.24
#